data_7cdbd9c7f50dd6b1e71585ca2611dd3d
#
_entry.id   7cdbd9c7f50dd6b1e71585ca2611dd3d
#
_cell.length_a   1.000
_cell.length_b   1.000
_cell.length_c   1.000
_cell.angle_alpha   90.00
_cell.angle_beta   90.00
_cell.angle_gamma   90.00
#
_symmetry.space_group_name_H-M   'P 1'
#
loop_
_entity.id
_entity.type
_entity.pdbx_description
1 polymer ?
#
loop_
_entity_poly.entity_id
_entity_poly.type
_entity_poly.pdbx_seq_one_letter_code
_entity_poly.pdbx_strand_id
1 'polypeptide(L)'
;LPAINTAAKAQGIEKIYNFDPHLDNAGADTLVNINDKNNAVDAFAKRFQQTIDEFGLTDLQSKNTANVVDLPTLFTYNKDSTGDKVLASTANVADSAELTRVLGTAKNAATRTNGQFYTNYYLNNVSAGAASVFKQGEDKDFSLISVTYGELEKLLQSPGNHYIFFGATWCGNTYATIRYVNQEARKYGIKHVYTFDTILDSTSGKGSPFHIRDNYNNGSHPLSDLYTHLVNTYLPNLVTEDGSHGVVDSKGVGATRLQVPLLLH
;
A
#
# COMPACT_ATOMS: atom_id res chain seq x y z
N LEU A 1 0.38 -10.36 16.07
CA LEU A 1 -0.33 -10.87 14.87
C LEU A 1 -0.92 -12.27 15.04
N PRO A 2 -0.24 -13.31 15.62
CA PRO A 2 -0.83 -14.65 15.77
C PRO A 2 -2.17 -14.68 16.51
N ALA A 3 -2.31 -13.93 17.61
CA ALA A 3 -3.55 -13.85 18.36
C ALA A 3 -4.72 -13.29 17.55
N ILE A 4 -4.47 -12.22 16.79
CA ILE A 4 -5.47 -11.62 15.89
C ILE A 4 -5.93 -12.64 14.84
N ASN A 5 -4.99 -13.33 14.19
CA ASN A 5 -5.31 -14.33 13.18
C ASN A 5 -6.13 -15.49 13.75
N THR A 6 -5.78 -15.96 14.95
CA THR A 6 -6.53 -17.02 15.64
C THR A 6 -7.95 -16.57 15.96
N ALA A 7 -8.11 -15.38 16.55
CA ALA A 7 -9.41 -14.84 16.90
C ALA A 7 -10.29 -14.56 15.67
N ALA A 8 -9.69 -14.04 14.58
CA ALA A 8 -10.41 -13.81 13.33
C ALA A 8 -10.94 -15.10 12.71
N LYS A 9 -10.10 -16.14 12.63
CA LYS A 9 -10.52 -17.46 12.13
C LYS A 9 -11.65 -18.06 12.96
N ALA A 10 -11.59 -17.93 14.27
CA ALA A 10 -12.64 -18.41 15.16
C ALA A 10 -14.00 -17.72 14.92
N GLN A 11 -13.98 -16.51 14.39
CA GLN A 11 -15.18 -15.74 14.05
C GLN A 11 -15.57 -15.81 12.56
N GLY A 12 -14.86 -16.61 11.76
CA GLY A 12 -15.12 -16.76 10.33
C GLY A 12 -14.74 -15.52 9.50
N ILE A 13 -13.80 -14.70 9.99
CA ILE A 13 -13.27 -13.57 9.24
C ILE A 13 -12.16 -14.10 8.34
N GLU A 14 -12.35 -13.98 7.05
CA GLU A 14 -11.42 -14.52 6.04
C GLU A 14 -10.27 -13.58 5.72
N LYS A 15 -10.43 -12.26 5.93
CA LYS A 15 -9.44 -11.26 5.54
C LYS A 15 -9.29 -10.17 6.57
N ILE A 16 -8.03 -9.90 6.93
CA ILE A 16 -7.61 -8.74 7.71
C ILE A 16 -6.56 -8.00 6.89
N TYR A 17 -6.77 -6.71 6.68
CA TYR A 17 -5.78 -5.85 6.07
C TYR A 17 -4.76 -5.45 7.12
N ASN A 18 -3.48 -5.63 6.81
CA ASN A 18 -2.38 -5.20 7.65
C ASN A 18 -1.78 -3.93 7.06
N PHE A 19 -1.62 -2.93 7.88
CA PHE A 19 -0.93 -1.69 7.53
C PHE A 19 0.29 -1.54 8.44
N ASP A 20 1.47 -1.50 7.85
CA ASP A 20 2.71 -1.22 8.53
C ASP A 20 3.09 0.25 8.31
N PRO A 21 3.20 1.07 9.35
CA PRO A 21 3.60 2.45 9.21
C PRO A 21 5.08 2.64 8.84
N HIS A 22 5.89 1.59 8.93
CA HIS A 22 7.24 1.57 8.38
C HIS A 22 7.19 1.28 6.90
N LEU A 23 7.35 2.29 6.08
CA LEU A 23 7.21 2.15 4.62
C LEU A 23 8.34 1.33 3.99
N ASP A 24 9.50 1.28 4.62
CA ASP A 24 10.70 0.55 4.17
C ASP A 24 10.98 -0.73 4.97
N ASN A 25 10.11 -1.08 5.91
CA ASN A 25 10.32 -2.21 6.82
C ASN A 25 11.63 -2.12 7.64
N ALA A 26 12.23 -0.93 7.74
CA ALA A 26 13.40 -0.67 8.56
C ALA A 26 13.02 -0.52 10.04
N GLY A 27 14.01 -0.36 10.90
CA GLY A 27 13.80 -0.23 12.34
C GLY A 27 12.98 1.00 12.76
N ALA A 28 12.70 1.11 14.02
CA ALA A 28 12.01 2.25 14.59
C ALA A 28 12.79 3.56 14.38
N ASP A 29 12.11 4.69 14.48
CA ASP A 29 12.69 6.04 14.43
C ASP A 29 13.42 6.37 13.11
N THR A 30 12.91 5.90 11.98
CA THR A 30 13.38 6.29 10.64
C THR A 30 12.48 7.32 9.99
N LEU A 31 13.00 8.09 9.03
CA LEU A 31 12.21 9.08 8.27
C LEU A 31 11.03 8.45 7.50
N VAL A 32 11.08 7.16 7.26
CA VAL A 32 10.06 6.42 6.55
C VAL A 32 9.03 5.75 7.47
N ASN A 33 9.17 5.89 8.78
CA ASN A 33 8.14 5.53 9.74
C ASN A 33 7.14 6.68 9.88
N ILE A 34 5.98 6.54 9.30
CA ILE A 34 4.94 7.59 9.35
C ILE A 34 4.27 7.71 10.73
N ASN A 35 4.47 6.74 11.61
CA ASN A 35 4.02 6.76 13.01
C ASN A 35 5.16 7.16 13.98
N ASP A 36 6.09 7.96 13.53
CA ASP A 36 7.23 8.40 14.34
C ASP A 36 7.03 9.82 14.87
N LYS A 37 7.17 10.01 16.19
CA LYS A 37 7.13 11.32 16.84
C LYS A 37 8.24 12.26 16.40
N ASN A 38 9.37 11.71 15.92
CA ASN A 38 10.52 12.46 15.45
C ASN A 38 10.50 12.67 13.93
N ASN A 39 9.41 12.30 13.27
CA ASN A 39 9.31 12.41 11.83
C ASN A 39 9.42 13.87 11.39
N ALA A 40 10.58 14.22 10.82
CA ALA A 40 10.87 15.55 10.31
C ALA A 40 10.22 15.84 8.95
N VAL A 41 9.57 14.83 8.34
CA VAL A 41 8.91 14.99 7.04
C VAL A 41 7.44 15.34 7.25
N ASP A 42 7.14 16.62 7.20
CA ASP A 42 5.78 17.15 7.35
C ASP A 42 4.71 16.40 6.53
N ALA A 43 5.07 15.97 5.31
CA ALA A 43 4.13 15.25 4.46
C ALA A 43 3.72 13.91 5.06
N PHE A 44 4.64 13.20 5.70
CA PHE A 44 4.35 11.91 6.35
C PHE A 44 3.50 12.11 7.60
N ALA A 45 3.86 13.08 8.44
CA ALA A 45 3.09 13.42 9.61
C ALA A 45 1.65 13.84 9.26
N LYS A 46 1.49 14.70 8.26
CA LYS A 46 0.16 15.12 7.78
C LYS A 46 -0.64 13.96 7.20
N ARG A 47 0.00 13.08 6.43
CA ARG A 47 -0.69 11.92 5.84
C ARG A 47 -1.15 10.95 6.91
N PHE A 48 -0.35 10.70 7.92
CA PHE A 48 -0.74 9.83 9.01
C PHE A 48 -1.84 10.45 9.88
N GLN A 49 -1.77 11.76 10.16
CA GLN A 49 -2.86 12.46 10.86
C GLN A 49 -4.17 12.39 10.07
N GLN A 50 -4.15 12.55 8.75
CA GLN A 50 -5.34 12.35 7.92
C GLN A 50 -5.90 10.92 8.06
N THR A 51 -5.05 9.91 8.16
CA THR A 51 -5.47 8.53 8.39
C THR A 51 -6.15 8.38 9.76
N ILE A 52 -5.56 8.97 10.81
CA ILE A 52 -6.15 8.99 12.16
C ILE A 52 -7.54 9.62 12.14
N ASP A 53 -7.67 10.76 11.48
CA ASP A 53 -8.92 11.51 11.39
C ASP A 53 -9.98 10.76 10.58
N GLU A 54 -9.58 10.21 9.42
CA GLU A 54 -10.48 9.47 8.51
C GLU A 54 -11.07 8.23 9.19
N PHE A 55 -10.25 7.50 9.93
CA PHE A 55 -10.68 6.28 10.62
C PHE A 55 -11.16 6.52 12.06
N GLY A 56 -11.17 7.77 12.54
CA GLY A 56 -11.61 8.10 13.88
C GLY A 56 -10.74 7.48 14.98
N LEU A 57 -9.44 7.38 14.75
CA LEU A 57 -8.48 6.74 15.67
C LEU A 57 -7.95 7.70 16.74
N THR A 58 -8.57 8.85 16.93
CA THR A 58 -8.13 9.89 17.88
C THR A 58 -8.01 9.35 19.31
N ASP A 59 -8.93 8.49 19.73
CA ASP A 59 -8.89 7.86 21.05
C ASP A 59 -7.71 6.90 21.27
N LEU A 60 -7.11 6.45 20.17
CA LEU A 60 -5.92 5.58 20.17
C LEU A 60 -4.65 6.36 19.90
N GLN A 61 -4.76 7.65 19.71
CA GLN A 61 -3.62 8.53 19.53
C GLN A 61 -2.86 8.69 20.84
N SER A 62 -1.52 8.71 20.76
CA SER A 62 -0.67 8.94 21.93
C SER A 62 -1.05 10.24 22.63
N LYS A 63 -1.23 10.18 23.95
CA LYS A 63 -1.58 11.35 24.75
C LYS A 63 -0.52 12.47 24.74
N ASN A 64 0.70 12.10 24.41
CA ASN A 64 1.86 13.00 24.47
C ASN A 64 2.38 13.43 23.10
N THR A 65 1.84 12.88 22.03
CA THR A 65 2.40 13.10 20.69
C THR A 65 1.27 13.05 19.65
N ALA A 66 1.02 14.17 18.99
CA ALA A 66 0.10 14.23 17.87
C ALA A 66 0.57 13.31 16.74
N ASN A 67 -0.34 12.89 15.90
CA ASN A 67 -0.12 12.01 14.73
C ASN A 67 0.61 10.67 15.01
N VAL A 68 0.65 10.22 16.26
CA VAL A 68 1.17 8.90 16.66
C VAL A 68 0.04 8.08 17.25
N VAL A 69 -0.14 6.86 16.78
CA VAL A 69 -1.11 5.89 17.28
C VAL A 69 -0.37 4.79 18.04
N ASP A 70 -0.94 4.37 19.16
CA ASP A 70 -0.40 3.24 19.93
C ASP A 70 -0.51 1.94 19.11
N LEU A 71 0.61 1.27 18.89
CA LEU A 71 0.70 0.04 18.12
C LEU A 71 0.98 -1.18 19.00
N PRO A 72 0.47 -2.36 18.62
CA PRO A 72 -0.40 -2.64 17.48
C PRO A 72 -1.85 -2.28 17.76
N THR A 73 -2.51 -1.67 16.80
CA THR A 73 -3.93 -1.32 16.87
C THR A 73 -4.75 -2.17 15.90
N LEU A 74 -5.89 -2.69 16.34
CA LEU A 74 -6.89 -3.35 15.52
C LEU A 74 -8.17 -2.53 15.52
N PHE A 75 -8.74 -2.32 14.34
CA PHE A 75 -10.06 -1.71 14.22
C PHE A 75 -10.88 -2.35 13.10
N THR A 76 -12.19 -2.23 13.22
CA THR A 76 -13.14 -2.53 12.15
C THR A 76 -13.66 -1.23 11.56
N TYR A 77 -13.83 -1.23 10.28
CA TYR A 77 -14.22 -0.06 9.52
C TYR A 77 -15.40 -0.37 8.61
N ASN A 78 -16.38 0.51 8.60
CA ASN A 78 -17.53 0.41 7.73
C ASN A 78 -17.74 1.72 6.97
N LYS A 79 -17.89 1.62 5.66
CA LYS A 79 -18.24 2.74 4.80
C LYS A 79 -19.71 2.64 4.43
N ASP A 80 -20.50 3.58 4.89
CA ASP A 80 -21.92 3.69 4.57
C ASP A 80 -22.20 4.88 3.63
N SER A 81 -23.47 5.13 3.32
CA SER A 81 -23.89 6.22 2.43
C SER A 81 -23.69 7.62 3.04
N THR A 82 -23.38 7.70 4.31
CA THR A 82 -23.19 8.97 5.05
C THR A 82 -21.73 9.29 5.30
N GLY A 83 -20.82 8.37 5.03
CA GLY A 83 -19.39 8.51 5.22
C GLY A 83 -18.75 7.28 5.83
N ASP A 84 -17.46 7.39 6.10
CA ASP A 84 -16.67 6.33 6.69
C ASP A 84 -16.77 6.36 8.21
N LYS A 85 -16.89 5.17 8.82
CA LYS A 85 -17.08 5.03 10.25
C LYS A 85 -16.23 3.92 10.82
N VAL A 86 -15.50 4.20 11.88
CA VAL A 86 -14.89 3.15 12.72
C VAL A 86 -15.97 2.53 13.57
N LEU A 87 -16.17 1.22 13.46
CA LEU A 87 -17.17 0.50 14.23
C LEU A 87 -16.66 0.14 15.62
N ALA A 88 -15.41 -0.33 15.70
CA ALA A 88 -14.75 -0.66 16.94
C ALA A 88 -13.23 -0.67 16.76
N SER A 89 -12.49 -0.35 17.81
CA SER A 89 -11.02 -0.35 17.79
C SER A 89 -10.44 -0.73 19.15
N THR A 90 -9.21 -1.22 19.18
CA THR A 90 -8.41 -1.45 20.37
C THR A 90 -6.93 -1.48 20.08
N ALA A 91 -6.12 -0.90 20.95
CA ALA A 91 -4.67 -1.10 20.99
C ALA A 91 -4.27 -2.35 21.79
N ASN A 92 -5.15 -2.88 22.64
CA ASN A 92 -4.87 -4.06 23.44
C ASN A 92 -5.16 -5.36 22.68
N VAL A 93 -4.32 -5.67 21.70
CA VAL A 93 -4.46 -6.87 20.84
C VAL A 93 -4.03 -8.17 21.53
N ALA A 94 -3.52 -8.10 22.75
CA ALA A 94 -3.24 -9.28 23.56
C ALA A 94 -4.46 -9.74 24.35
N ASP A 95 -5.45 -8.88 24.56
CA ASP A 95 -6.69 -9.20 25.28
C ASP A 95 -7.69 -9.91 24.34
N SER A 96 -8.01 -11.16 24.67
CA SER A 96 -8.91 -11.98 23.86
C SER A 96 -10.36 -11.46 23.89
N ALA A 97 -10.79 -10.83 24.95
CA ALA A 97 -12.14 -10.24 25.05
C ALA A 97 -12.25 -9.02 24.15
N GLU A 98 -11.24 -8.15 24.15
CA GLU A 98 -11.15 -7.00 23.24
C GLU A 98 -11.07 -7.42 21.78
N LEU A 99 -10.25 -8.42 21.45
CA LEU A 99 -10.23 -8.96 20.08
C LEU A 99 -11.59 -9.52 19.66
N THR A 100 -12.25 -10.26 20.54
CA THR A 100 -13.59 -10.80 20.25
C THR A 100 -14.59 -9.68 20.04
N ARG A 101 -14.56 -8.63 20.86
CA ARG A 101 -15.43 -7.45 20.73
C ARG A 101 -15.22 -6.74 19.40
N VAL A 102 -13.99 -6.41 19.06
CA VAL A 102 -13.65 -5.67 17.84
C VAL A 102 -13.97 -6.50 16.59
N LEU A 103 -13.53 -7.74 16.54
CA LEU A 103 -13.77 -8.64 15.40
C LEU A 103 -15.23 -9.03 15.26
N GLY A 104 -15.98 -9.12 16.38
CA GLY A 104 -17.41 -9.40 16.36
C GLY A 104 -18.23 -8.35 15.63
N THR A 105 -17.79 -7.09 15.61
CA THR A 105 -18.45 -6.04 14.82
C THR A 105 -18.20 -6.17 13.32
N ALA A 106 -17.10 -6.80 12.92
CA ALA A 106 -16.77 -7.04 11.52
C ALA A 106 -17.59 -8.19 10.88
N LYS A 107 -18.17 -9.09 11.69
CA LYS A 107 -18.86 -10.28 11.21
C LYS A 107 -20.04 -9.98 10.28
N ASN A 108 -20.64 -8.82 10.41
CA ASN A 108 -21.77 -8.37 9.61
C ASN A 108 -21.38 -7.34 8.53
N ALA A 109 -20.09 -6.99 8.45
CA ALA A 109 -19.60 -6.06 7.44
C ALA A 109 -19.42 -6.81 6.12
N ALA A 110 -19.91 -6.24 5.04
CA ALA A 110 -19.66 -6.78 3.70
C ALA A 110 -18.15 -6.79 3.41
N THR A 111 -17.58 -7.97 3.22
CA THR A 111 -16.17 -8.10 2.88
C THR A 111 -15.94 -7.54 1.48
N ARG A 112 -15.09 -6.52 1.37
CA ARG A 112 -14.70 -5.97 0.07
C ARG A 112 -13.85 -7.01 -0.67
N THR A 113 -14.25 -7.38 -1.87
CA THR A 113 -13.46 -8.26 -2.75
C THR A 113 -12.21 -7.51 -3.27
N ASN A 114 -11.20 -8.25 -3.73
CA ASN A 114 -10.04 -7.65 -4.39
C ASN A 114 -10.46 -6.80 -5.60
N GLY A 115 -11.47 -7.24 -6.35
CA GLY A 115 -11.98 -6.48 -7.46
C GLY A 115 -12.62 -5.16 -7.05
N GLN A 116 -13.40 -5.14 -5.97
CA GLN A 116 -13.95 -3.91 -5.41
C GLN A 116 -12.84 -2.97 -4.91
N PHE A 117 -11.79 -3.53 -4.28
CA PHE A 117 -10.63 -2.75 -3.88
C PHE A 117 -10.00 -2.07 -5.09
N TYR A 118 -9.65 -2.81 -6.14
CA TYR A 118 -9.01 -2.26 -7.34
C TYR A 118 -9.90 -1.28 -8.08
N THR A 119 -11.18 -1.58 -8.23
CA THR A 119 -12.13 -0.67 -8.87
C THR A 119 -12.16 0.68 -8.16
N ASN A 120 -12.29 0.68 -6.84
CA ASN A 120 -12.33 1.91 -6.05
C ASN A 120 -10.96 2.61 -6.03
N TYR A 121 -9.88 1.87 -5.89
CA TYR A 121 -8.52 2.40 -5.88
C TYR A 121 -8.22 3.18 -7.16
N TYR A 122 -8.53 2.60 -8.31
CA TYR A 122 -8.31 3.28 -9.59
C TYR A 122 -9.34 4.37 -9.87
N LEU A 123 -10.60 4.21 -9.49
CA LEU A 123 -11.62 5.25 -9.64
C LEU A 123 -11.31 6.49 -8.82
N ASN A 124 -10.82 6.32 -7.61
CA ASN A 124 -10.58 7.43 -6.69
C ASN A 124 -9.23 8.13 -6.90
N ASN A 125 -8.26 7.44 -7.51
CA ASN A 125 -6.89 7.94 -7.66
C ASN A 125 -6.51 8.30 -9.10
N VAL A 126 -7.42 8.14 -10.02
CA VAL A 126 -7.21 8.49 -11.43
C VAL A 126 -7.37 10.00 -11.62
N SER A 127 -6.46 10.62 -12.37
CA SER A 127 -6.61 12.01 -12.79
C SER A 127 -7.93 12.23 -13.54
N ALA A 128 -8.56 13.36 -13.29
CA ALA A 128 -9.86 13.72 -13.87
C ALA A 128 -9.92 13.46 -15.37
N GLY A 129 -10.89 12.66 -15.81
CA GLY A 129 -11.12 12.30 -17.21
C GLY A 129 -10.67 10.90 -17.63
N ALA A 130 -10.00 10.11 -16.77
CA ALA A 130 -9.76 8.70 -17.09
C ALA A 130 -11.05 7.89 -16.88
N ALA A 131 -11.43 7.10 -17.89
CA ALA A 131 -12.54 6.16 -17.79
C ALA A 131 -12.23 5.09 -16.74
N SER A 132 -13.26 4.53 -16.11
CA SER A 132 -13.09 3.40 -15.21
C SER A 132 -12.25 2.30 -15.86
N VAL A 133 -11.18 1.90 -15.20
CA VAL A 133 -10.26 0.87 -15.71
C VAL A 133 -10.95 -0.49 -15.71
N PHE A 134 -11.74 -0.77 -14.69
CA PHE A 134 -12.48 -2.02 -14.55
C PHE A 134 -13.98 -1.78 -14.74
N LYS A 135 -14.62 -2.67 -15.47
CA LYS A 135 -16.06 -2.60 -15.71
C LYS A 135 -16.84 -3.21 -14.55
N GLN A 136 -18.06 -2.74 -14.36
CA GLN A 136 -18.97 -3.32 -13.39
C GLN A 136 -19.13 -4.84 -13.63
N GLY A 137 -18.98 -5.61 -12.57
CA GLY A 137 -19.06 -7.09 -12.59
C GLY A 137 -17.74 -7.81 -12.87
N GLU A 138 -16.66 -7.10 -13.20
CA GLU A 138 -15.31 -7.69 -13.34
C GLU A 138 -14.63 -7.92 -11.99
N ASP A 139 -15.23 -7.47 -10.92
CA ASP A 139 -14.73 -7.53 -9.54
C ASP A 139 -14.85 -8.91 -8.87
N LYS A 140 -15.47 -9.90 -9.55
CA LYS A 140 -15.70 -11.21 -8.94
C LYS A 140 -14.51 -12.15 -8.94
N ASP A 141 -13.62 -11.99 -9.91
CA ASP A 141 -12.49 -12.92 -10.09
C ASP A 141 -11.22 -12.13 -10.42
N PHE A 142 -10.47 -11.77 -9.40
CA PHE A 142 -9.25 -11.00 -9.52
C PHE A 142 -8.02 -11.82 -9.18
N SER A 143 -7.03 -11.80 -10.07
CA SER A 143 -5.69 -12.34 -9.82
C SER A 143 -4.73 -11.28 -9.25
N LEU A 144 -5.10 -9.99 -9.30
CA LEU A 144 -4.26 -8.91 -8.83
C LEU A 144 -4.29 -8.82 -7.29
N ILE A 145 -3.13 -8.67 -6.68
CA ILE A 145 -2.95 -8.49 -5.24
C ILE A 145 -2.00 -7.31 -5.00
N SER A 146 -2.47 -6.27 -4.34
CA SER A 146 -1.63 -5.14 -3.96
C SER A 146 -0.67 -5.55 -2.86
N VAL A 147 0.59 -5.14 -2.98
CA VAL A 147 1.63 -5.40 -1.98
C VAL A 147 2.27 -4.10 -1.53
N THR A 148 2.68 -4.07 -0.27
CA THR A 148 3.51 -3.02 0.30
C THR A 148 4.96 -3.18 -0.16
N TYR A 149 5.80 -2.15 0.09
CA TYR A 149 7.22 -2.23 -0.21
C TYR A 149 7.89 -3.43 0.49
N GLY A 150 7.63 -3.62 1.78
CA GLY A 150 8.24 -4.74 2.52
C GLY A 150 7.75 -6.13 2.07
N GLU A 151 6.51 -6.25 1.61
CA GLU A 151 6.00 -7.48 0.99
C GLU A 151 6.65 -7.73 -0.38
N LEU A 152 6.85 -6.67 -1.18
CA LEU A 152 7.57 -6.75 -2.45
C LEU A 152 9.00 -7.26 -2.25
N GLU A 153 9.73 -6.72 -1.29
CA GLU A 153 11.08 -7.21 -0.97
C GLU A 153 11.09 -8.68 -0.58
N LYS A 154 10.16 -9.11 0.25
CA LYS A 154 10.04 -10.53 0.63
C LYS A 154 9.73 -11.42 -0.57
N LEU A 155 8.91 -10.98 -1.50
CA LEU A 155 8.65 -11.70 -2.75
C LEU A 155 9.92 -11.83 -3.58
N LEU A 156 10.66 -10.73 -3.76
CA LEU A 156 11.90 -10.70 -4.53
C LEU A 156 13.03 -11.55 -3.92
N GLN A 157 12.99 -11.76 -2.61
CA GLN A 157 13.93 -12.62 -1.87
C GLN A 157 13.50 -14.08 -1.80
N SER A 158 12.23 -14.37 -2.02
CA SER A 158 11.68 -15.71 -1.84
C SER A 158 11.90 -16.57 -3.09
N PRO A 159 12.16 -17.87 -2.93
CA PRO A 159 12.21 -18.77 -4.07
C PRO A 159 10.81 -18.99 -4.65
N GLY A 160 10.75 -19.28 -5.94
CA GLY A 160 9.51 -19.59 -6.65
C GLY A 160 9.29 -18.68 -7.86
N ASN A 161 8.17 -18.88 -8.52
CA ASN A 161 7.75 -18.06 -9.66
C ASN A 161 6.75 -17.02 -9.19
N HIS A 162 7.12 -15.77 -9.29
CA HIS A 162 6.27 -14.64 -8.91
C HIS A 162 6.01 -13.75 -10.11
N TYR A 163 4.73 -13.42 -10.33
CA TYR A 163 4.34 -12.40 -11.31
C TYR A 163 4.17 -11.08 -10.58
N ILE A 164 5.00 -10.09 -10.90
CA ILE A 164 5.02 -8.78 -10.23
C ILE A 164 4.76 -7.69 -11.26
N PHE A 165 3.71 -6.92 -11.02
CA PHE A 165 3.34 -5.81 -11.88
C PHE A 165 3.62 -4.49 -11.17
N PHE A 166 4.59 -3.75 -11.69
CA PHE A 166 4.84 -2.38 -11.30
C PHE A 166 3.94 -1.45 -12.07
N GLY A 167 3.11 -0.71 -11.38
CA GLY A 167 2.17 0.22 -11.96
C GLY A 167 2.21 1.58 -11.30
N ALA A 168 1.33 2.45 -11.73
CA ALA A 168 1.13 3.73 -11.09
C ALA A 168 -0.27 4.25 -11.40
N THR A 169 -1.01 4.67 -10.38
CA THR A 169 -2.37 5.21 -10.51
C THR A 169 -2.44 6.52 -11.30
N TRP A 170 -1.33 7.23 -11.45
CA TRP A 170 -1.23 8.43 -12.28
C TRP A 170 -0.90 8.13 -13.76
N CYS A 171 -0.53 6.88 -14.09
CA CYS A 171 0.01 6.53 -15.41
C CYS A 171 -1.07 6.00 -16.36
N GLY A 172 -1.32 6.72 -17.45
CA GLY A 172 -2.29 6.32 -18.48
C GLY A 172 -1.99 4.94 -19.09
N ASN A 173 -0.72 4.58 -19.25
CA ASN A 173 -0.33 3.27 -19.76
C ASN A 173 -0.65 2.15 -18.75
N THR A 174 -0.56 2.42 -17.44
CA THR A 174 -1.02 1.47 -16.42
C THR A 174 -2.52 1.22 -16.56
N TYR A 175 -3.33 2.25 -16.75
CA TYR A 175 -4.77 2.08 -16.97
C TYR A 175 -5.08 1.25 -18.21
N ALA A 176 -4.34 1.49 -19.28
CA ALA A 176 -4.54 0.78 -20.53
C ALA A 176 -4.21 -0.71 -20.44
N THR A 177 -3.39 -1.13 -19.48
CA THR A 177 -2.81 -2.49 -19.43
C THR A 177 -3.28 -3.33 -18.26
N ILE A 178 -3.46 -2.77 -17.05
CA ILE A 178 -3.69 -3.55 -15.83
C ILE A 178 -4.93 -4.46 -15.90
N ARG A 179 -5.98 -4.01 -16.56
CA ARG A 179 -7.17 -4.82 -16.80
C ARG A 179 -6.86 -6.07 -17.61
N TYR A 180 -6.09 -5.91 -18.67
CA TYR A 180 -5.69 -7.03 -19.53
C TYR A 180 -4.73 -7.98 -18.82
N VAL A 181 -3.84 -7.47 -17.98
CA VAL A 181 -2.99 -8.30 -17.11
C VAL A 181 -3.86 -9.20 -16.23
N ASN A 182 -4.91 -8.66 -15.61
CA ASN A 182 -5.85 -9.47 -14.83
C ASN A 182 -6.57 -10.52 -15.68
N GLN A 183 -7.06 -10.14 -16.86
CA GLN A 183 -7.78 -11.03 -17.76
C GLN A 183 -6.91 -12.19 -18.25
N GLU A 184 -5.69 -11.89 -18.70
CA GLU A 184 -4.76 -12.91 -19.18
C GLU A 184 -4.26 -13.82 -18.03
N ALA A 185 -3.97 -13.25 -16.86
CA ALA A 185 -3.62 -14.05 -15.68
C ALA A 185 -4.70 -15.11 -15.39
N ARG A 186 -5.96 -14.70 -15.38
CA ARG A 186 -7.09 -15.62 -15.16
C ARG A 186 -7.22 -16.66 -16.26
N LYS A 187 -7.08 -16.27 -17.50
CA LYS A 187 -7.15 -17.16 -18.67
C LYS A 187 -6.09 -18.27 -18.58
N TYR A 188 -4.91 -17.96 -18.09
CA TYR A 188 -3.81 -18.92 -17.90
C TYR A 188 -3.80 -19.57 -16.50
N GLY A 189 -4.80 -19.37 -15.69
CA GLY A 189 -4.90 -19.96 -14.34
C GLY A 189 -3.90 -19.41 -13.33
N ILE A 190 -3.32 -18.24 -13.61
CA ILE A 190 -2.42 -17.54 -12.69
C ILE A 190 -3.27 -16.93 -11.59
N LYS A 191 -3.13 -17.45 -10.39
CA LYS A 191 -3.93 -17.04 -9.23
C LYS A 191 -3.51 -15.71 -8.65
N HIS A 192 -2.22 -15.39 -8.71
CA HIS A 192 -1.66 -14.21 -8.07
C HIS A 192 -0.74 -13.45 -9.03
N VAL A 193 -1.05 -12.19 -9.28
CA VAL A 193 -0.15 -11.20 -9.85
C VAL A 193 -0.02 -10.09 -8.81
N TYR A 194 1.14 -9.97 -8.23
CA TYR A 194 1.42 -8.99 -7.18
C TYR A 194 1.60 -7.61 -7.82
N THR A 195 0.88 -6.61 -7.35
CA THR A 195 0.95 -5.26 -7.92
C THR A 195 1.56 -4.30 -6.92
N PHE A 196 2.51 -3.53 -7.38
CA PHE A 196 3.16 -2.50 -6.59
C PHE A 196 3.01 -1.14 -7.28
N ASP A 197 2.42 -0.18 -6.58
CA ASP A 197 2.31 1.19 -7.06
C ASP A 197 3.54 2.00 -6.63
N THR A 198 4.15 2.68 -7.58
CA THR A 198 5.33 3.51 -7.33
C THR A 198 5.01 4.82 -6.59
N ILE A 199 3.75 5.14 -6.42
CA ILE A 199 3.28 6.17 -5.49
C ILE A 199 2.67 5.48 -4.27
N LEU A 200 3.36 5.51 -3.14
CA LEU A 200 2.95 4.77 -1.94
C LEU A 200 1.68 5.33 -1.29
N ASP A 201 1.39 6.61 -1.46
CA ASP A 201 0.17 7.26 -0.98
C ASP A 201 -0.96 7.32 -2.00
N SER A 202 -0.65 6.98 -3.25
CA SER A 202 -1.56 6.95 -4.42
C SER A 202 -2.43 8.21 -4.65
N THR A 203 -2.14 9.33 -4.02
CA THR A 203 -2.99 10.53 -4.06
C THR A 203 -2.43 11.69 -4.84
N SER A 204 -1.13 11.70 -5.13
CA SER A 204 -0.50 12.83 -5.78
C SER A 204 0.34 12.45 -6.97
N GLY A 205 0.45 13.37 -7.90
CA GLY A 205 1.30 13.23 -9.06
C GLY A 205 2.77 13.48 -8.74
N LYS A 206 3.43 14.00 -9.72
CA LYS A 206 4.83 14.39 -9.71
C LYS A 206 5.16 15.29 -8.53
N GLY A 207 6.30 15.03 -7.88
CA GLY A 207 6.78 15.82 -6.75
C GLY A 207 6.27 15.39 -5.39
N SER A 208 5.47 14.34 -5.30
CA SER A 208 5.12 13.75 -4.02
C SER A 208 6.32 13.09 -3.37
N PRO A 209 6.56 13.30 -2.06
CA PRO A 209 7.58 12.56 -1.32
C PRO A 209 7.31 11.06 -1.23
N PHE A 210 6.09 10.63 -1.55
CA PHE A 210 5.68 9.22 -1.61
C PHE A 210 5.90 8.58 -3.00
N HIS A 211 6.30 9.37 -3.99
CA HIS A 211 6.62 8.86 -5.32
C HIS A 211 8.06 8.36 -5.37
N ILE A 212 8.28 7.09 -5.04
CA ILE A 212 9.64 6.56 -4.85
C ILE A 212 10.49 6.55 -6.12
N ARG A 213 9.87 6.55 -7.30
CA ARG A 213 10.54 6.43 -8.59
C ARG A 213 11.09 7.74 -9.16
N ASP A 214 10.65 8.88 -8.65
CA ASP A 214 10.86 10.17 -9.31
C ASP A 214 11.55 11.19 -8.39
N ASN A 215 12.66 11.75 -8.82
CA ASN A 215 13.35 12.84 -8.13
C ASN A 215 12.89 14.22 -8.61
N TYR A 216 11.62 14.41 -8.81
CA TYR A 216 10.98 15.48 -9.56
C TYR A 216 11.42 16.90 -9.20
N ASN A 217 11.99 17.10 -8.03
CA ASN A 217 12.47 18.37 -7.51
C ASN A 217 14.01 18.46 -7.46
N ASN A 218 14.71 17.76 -8.34
CA ASN A 218 16.18 17.83 -8.51
C ASN A 218 16.99 17.44 -7.26
N GLY A 219 16.53 16.45 -6.51
CA GLY A 219 17.29 15.98 -5.35
C GLY A 219 16.80 14.63 -4.83
N SER A 220 17.52 14.12 -3.84
CA SER A 220 17.03 12.98 -3.07
C SER A 220 15.78 13.39 -2.29
N HIS A 221 14.83 12.48 -2.22
CA HIS A 221 13.66 12.62 -1.35
C HIS A 221 13.69 11.49 -0.30
N PRO A 222 12.85 11.56 0.75
CA PRO A 222 12.94 10.62 1.86
C PRO A 222 12.87 9.13 1.49
N LEU A 223 12.22 8.81 0.38
CA LEU A 223 12.07 7.42 -0.10
C LEU A 223 13.04 7.03 -1.22
N SER A 224 13.98 7.92 -1.58
CA SER A 224 14.97 7.63 -2.65
C SER A 224 15.86 6.44 -2.30
N ASP A 225 16.18 6.27 -1.02
CA ASP A 225 16.99 5.14 -0.55
C ASP A 225 16.26 3.81 -0.76
N LEU A 226 14.94 3.78 -0.59
CA LEU A 226 14.12 2.59 -0.89
C LEU A 226 14.17 2.25 -2.37
N TYR A 227 14.04 3.23 -3.22
CA TYR A 227 14.04 3.03 -4.65
C TYR A 227 15.39 2.53 -5.15
N THR A 228 16.49 3.17 -4.72
CA THR A 228 17.83 2.75 -5.12
C THR A 228 18.18 1.36 -4.60
N HIS A 229 17.75 1.03 -3.38
CA HIS A 229 17.89 -0.32 -2.84
C HIS A 229 17.13 -1.35 -3.68
N LEU A 230 15.84 -1.11 -3.95
CA LEU A 230 15.00 -1.98 -4.76
C LEU A 230 15.62 -2.27 -6.13
N VAL A 231 15.97 -1.22 -6.87
CA VAL A 231 16.44 -1.37 -8.25
C VAL A 231 17.85 -1.97 -8.29
N ASN A 232 18.78 -1.44 -7.51
CA ASN A 232 20.18 -1.87 -7.58
C ASN A 232 20.39 -3.28 -6.99
N THR A 233 19.55 -3.70 -6.06
CA THR A 233 19.64 -5.04 -5.44
C THR A 233 18.91 -6.10 -6.24
N TYR A 234 17.68 -5.82 -6.64
CA TYR A 234 16.79 -6.84 -7.20
C TYR A 234 16.57 -6.71 -8.70
N LEU A 235 16.79 -5.54 -9.28
CA LEU A 235 16.57 -5.25 -10.70
C LEU A 235 17.82 -4.65 -11.37
N PRO A 236 19.03 -5.20 -11.14
CA PRO A 236 20.29 -4.58 -11.59
C PRO A 236 20.42 -4.50 -13.12
N ASN A 237 19.67 -5.34 -13.83
CA ASN A 237 19.68 -5.38 -15.31
C ASN A 237 18.55 -4.53 -15.93
N LEU A 238 17.80 -3.80 -15.09
CA LEU A 238 16.77 -2.91 -15.58
C LEU A 238 17.41 -1.74 -16.32
N VAL A 239 17.05 -1.54 -17.56
CA VAL A 239 17.56 -0.46 -18.41
C VAL A 239 16.40 0.37 -18.91
N THR A 240 16.50 1.71 -18.78
CA THR A 240 15.58 2.62 -19.45
C THR A 240 16.05 2.92 -20.86
N GLU A 241 15.15 3.28 -21.76
CA GLU A 241 15.47 3.62 -23.15
C GLU A 241 16.44 4.82 -23.25
N ASP A 242 16.35 5.77 -22.33
CA ASP A 242 17.18 6.98 -22.27
C ASP A 242 18.39 6.86 -21.33
N GLY A 243 18.54 5.74 -20.64
CA GLY A 243 19.63 5.51 -19.68
C GLY A 243 19.58 6.42 -18.44
N SER A 244 18.47 7.15 -18.21
CA SER A 244 18.36 8.07 -17.10
C SER A 244 18.22 7.38 -15.76
N HIS A 245 18.68 8.04 -14.70
CA HIS A 245 18.39 7.62 -13.33
C HIS A 245 16.99 8.07 -12.92
N GLY A 246 16.29 7.20 -12.18
CA GLY A 246 15.00 7.53 -11.59
C GLY A 246 15.15 8.49 -10.43
N VAL A 247 16.05 8.18 -9.52
CA VAL A 247 16.40 8.99 -8.35
C VAL A 247 17.88 8.85 -8.03
N VAL A 248 18.38 9.78 -7.21
CA VAL A 248 19.66 9.69 -6.53
C VAL A 248 19.36 9.64 -5.04
N ASP A 249 19.90 8.67 -4.32
CA ASP A 249 19.65 8.48 -2.89
C ASP A 249 20.40 9.48 -2.00
N SER A 250 20.21 9.38 -0.69
CA SER A 250 20.86 10.25 0.30
C SER A 250 22.39 10.15 0.30
N LYS A 251 22.95 9.07 -0.27
CA LYS A 251 24.40 8.82 -0.38
C LYS A 251 24.97 9.19 -1.73
N GLY A 252 24.16 9.75 -2.63
CA GLY A 252 24.58 10.11 -3.99
C GLY A 252 24.58 8.94 -4.97
N VAL A 253 24.03 7.78 -4.61
CA VAL A 253 23.92 6.62 -5.49
C VAL A 253 22.67 6.74 -6.34
N GLY A 254 22.83 6.62 -7.66
CA GLY A 254 21.70 6.63 -8.58
C GLY A 254 21.19 5.23 -8.90
N ALA A 255 19.92 5.12 -9.24
CA ALA A 255 19.31 3.90 -9.78
C ALA A 255 18.59 4.18 -11.11
N THR A 256 18.64 3.20 -12.00
CA THR A 256 17.95 3.24 -13.29
C THR A 256 16.45 3.49 -13.10
N ARG A 257 15.87 4.30 -13.95
CA ARG A 257 14.45 4.63 -13.85
C ARG A 257 13.59 3.45 -14.30
N LEU A 258 12.80 2.93 -13.38
CA LEU A 258 11.80 1.91 -13.66
C LEU A 258 10.69 2.49 -14.57
N GLN A 259 10.48 1.94 -15.74
CA GLN A 259 9.30 2.29 -16.53
C GLN A 259 8.04 1.61 -15.96
N VAL A 260 6.91 2.31 -15.98
CA VAL A 260 5.62 1.75 -15.62
C VAL A 260 4.64 1.94 -16.79
N PRO A 261 3.82 0.93 -17.08
CA PRO A 261 3.75 -0.38 -16.42
C PRO A 261 4.91 -1.32 -16.79
N LEU A 262 5.29 -2.18 -15.86
CA LEU A 262 6.25 -3.26 -16.08
C LEU A 262 5.72 -4.54 -15.44
N LEU A 263 5.71 -5.64 -16.18
CA LEU A 263 5.41 -6.98 -15.66
C LEU A 263 6.69 -7.81 -15.63
N LEU A 264 7.02 -8.32 -14.46
CA LEU A 264 8.14 -9.24 -14.23
C LEU A 264 7.63 -10.65 -13.94
N HIS A 265 8.45 -11.63 -14.32
CA HIS A 265 8.27 -13.04 -13.99
C HIS A 265 9.61 -13.64 -13.62
#